data_27bc269a42c8e53f2eb809151d6ce833
#
_entry.id   27bc269a42c8e53f2eb809151d6ce833
#
_cell.length_a   1.000
_cell.length_b   1.000
_cell.length_c   1.000
_cell.angle_alpha   90.00
_cell.angle_beta   90.00
_cell.angle_gamma   90.00
#
_symmetry.space_group_name_H-M   'P 1'
#
loop_
_entity.id
_entity.type
_entity.pdbx_description
1 polymer ?
#
loop_
_entity_poly.entity_id
_entity_poly.type
_entity_poly.pdbx_seq_one_letter_code
_entity_poly.pdbx_strand_id
1 'polypeptide(L)'
;MEHKLEKATFSKDIKNRVRALQERDNWRNLFTIAFDWLVIIGAIALVRTFPMWWVYLISIAIIGSRMRAFDNLMHEASHFQLFKNRIMNKWIACFFVAFPVFTSFTAYCQSHYLHHRHLWHEQKDPDTKRYALMGLDKPQDDIRSFILRHVLKPLTLTHVPKYIYGTIKVNILTKEEPLSEKVAKFLFWPVIVLLSVVFDFWLELFLFWFIPLLTTFQIIRYWAEMAEHSGLKNTHELYSSRNTFGNPIQRFFLHPHHDNYHLVHHLFPAVPHYRLKKAHTILMENESYREAHHCTGFFKSFLPGFYSVIQDICGLSFRENRPTKKAE
;
A
#
# COMPACT_ATOMS: atom_id res chain seq x y z
N MET A 1 11.67 -17.56 21.99
CA MET A 1 10.51 -16.83 22.56
C MET A 1 9.55 -16.53 21.41
N GLU A 2 8.27 -16.79 21.61
CA GLU A 2 7.27 -16.45 20.60
C GLU A 2 7.13 -14.92 20.51
N HIS A 3 7.39 -14.34 19.36
CA HIS A 3 7.27 -12.90 19.13
C HIS A 3 5.78 -12.53 19.22
N LYS A 4 5.32 -12.07 20.38
CA LYS A 4 3.97 -11.58 20.57
C LYS A 4 4.00 -10.07 20.56
N LEU A 5 3.30 -9.47 19.61
CA LEU A 5 3.18 -8.01 19.52
C LEU A 5 2.39 -7.48 20.72
N GLU A 6 2.97 -6.59 21.52
CA GLU A 6 2.30 -5.91 22.61
C GLU A 6 1.25 -4.94 22.05
N LYS A 7 0.02 -5.03 22.54
CA LYS A 7 -1.11 -4.26 22.01
C LYS A 7 -1.19 -2.87 22.62
N ALA A 8 -1.48 -1.89 21.77
CA ALA A 8 -1.74 -0.51 22.19
C ALA A 8 -2.96 -0.44 23.10
N THR A 9 -2.86 0.38 24.15
CA THR A 9 -3.96 0.60 25.11
C THR A 9 -4.60 1.96 24.88
N PHE A 10 -5.93 1.96 24.75
CA PHE A 10 -6.74 3.17 24.60
C PHE A 10 -7.87 3.17 25.60
N SER A 11 -8.34 4.34 26.02
CA SER A 11 -9.52 4.48 26.85
C SER A 11 -10.76 3.85 26.19
N LYS A 12 -11.75 3.47 27.00
CA LYS A 12 -13.01 2.91 26.49
C LYS A 12 -13.74 3.89 25.56
N ASP A 13 -13.68 5.19 25.88
CA ASP A 13 -14.28 6.25 25.07
C ASP A 13 -13.64 6.31 23.68
N ILE A 14 -12.32 6.44 23.59
CA ILE A 14 -11.57 6.45 22.30
C ILE A 14 -11.91 5.20 21.48
N LYS A 15 -11.88 4.01 22.10
CA LYS A 15 -12.22 2.75 21.41
C LYS A 15 -13.65 2.77 20.84
N ASN A 16 -14.62 3.25 21.61
CA ASN A 16 -16.01 3.29 21.17
C ASN A 16 -16.20 4.29 20.02
N ARG A 17 -15.60 5.47 20.10
CA ARG A 17 -15.68 6.51 19.07
C ARG A 17 -15.01 6.04 17.77
N VAL A 18 -13.88 5.35 17.82
CA VAL A 18 -13.23 4.79 16.64
C VAL A 18 -14.04 3.62 16.08
N ARG A 19 -14.59 2.74 16.92
CA ARG A 19 -15.45 1.64 16.47
C ARG A 19 -16.71 2.13 15.77
N ALA A 20 -17.28 3.25 16.16
CA ALA A 20 -18.42 3.87 15.48
C ALA A 20 -18.10 4.29 14.03
N LEU A 21 -16.81 4.39 13.66
CA LEU A 21 -16.37 4.68 12.30
C LEU A 21 -16.30 3.44 11.40
N GLN A 22 -16.52 2.23 11.92
CA GLN A 22 -16.41 0.97 11.17
C GLN A 22 -17.61 0.70 10.26
N GLU A 23 -18.63 1.56 10.25
CA GLU A 23 -19.75 1.45 9.33
C GLU A 23 -19.30 1.64 7.89
N ARG A 24 -19.72 0.74 7.03
CA ARG A 24 -19.45 0.72 5.59
C ARG A 24 -20.75 0.69 4.80
N ASP A 25 -20.68 1.10 3.55
CA ASP A 25 -21.81 1.08 2.60
C ASP A 25 -21.46 0.22 1.35
N ASN A 26 -22.34 0.25 0.35
CA ASN A 26 -22.15 -0.47 -0.91
C ASN A 26 -21.94 0.45 -2.12
N TRP A 27 -21.70 1.74 -1.92
CA TRP A 27 -21.69 2.68 -3.05
C TRP A 27 -20.47 3.60 -3.11
N ARG A 28 -19.88 4.03 -1.99
CA ARG A 28 -18.75 4.98 -2.00
C ARG A 28 -17.56 4.47 -2.79
N ASN A 29 -17.20 3.24 -2.57
CA ASN A 29 -16.06 2.64 -3.25
C ASN A 29 -16.30 2.33 -4.73
N LEU A 30 -17.54 2.33 -5.21
CA LEU A 30 -17.82 2.34 -6.66
C LEU A 30 -17.30 3.64 -7.30
N PHE A 31 -17.55 4.78 -6.67
CA PHE A 31 -17.01 6.06 -7.14
C PHE A 31 -15.49 6.15 -7.01
N THR A 32 -14.93 5.57 -5.95
CA THR A 32 -13.49 5.50 -5.77
C THR A 32 -12.82 4.69 -6.89
N ILE A 33 -13.34 3.51 -7.19
CA ILE A 33 -12.87 2.65 -8.29
C ILE A 33 -13.07 3.36 -9.63
N ALA A 34 -14.28 3.92 -9.87
CA ALA A 34 -14.58 4.65 -11.10
C ALA A 34 -13.63 5.85 -11.31
N PHE A 35 -13.32 6.59 -10.25
CA PHE A 35 -12.35 7.68 -10.30
C PHE A 35 -10.98 7.20 -10.79
N ASP A 36 -10.44 6.11 -10.26
CA ASP A 36 -9.14 5.59 -10.69
C ASP A 36 -9.15 5.17 -12.16
N TRP A 37 -10.20 4.48 -12.61
CA TRP A 37 -10.36 4.11 -14.01
C TRP A 37 -10.53 5.33 -14.93
N LEU A 38 -11.28 6.35 -14.51
CA LEU A 38 -11.43 7.60 -15.27
C LEU A 38 -10.12 8.36 -15.38
N VAL A 39 -9.29 8.37 -14.33
CA VAL A 39 -7.94 8.95 -14.38
C VAL A 39 -7.05 8.20 -15.37
N ILE A 40 -7.10 6.86 -15.41
CA ILE A 40 -6.38 6.05 -16.41
C ILE A 40 -6.84 6.39 -17.84
N ILE A 41 -8.15 6.40 -18.06
CA ILE A 41 -8.73 6.76 -19.38
C ILE A 41 -8.31 8.18 -19.77
N GLY A 42 -8.37 9.13 -18.86
CA GLY A 42 -7.93 10.52 -19.08
C GLY A 42 -6.44 10.61 -19.43
N ALA A 43 -5.57 9.82 -18.76
CA ALA A 43 -4.15 9.78 -19.08
C ALA A 43 -3.88 9.22 -20.48
N ILE A 44 -4.62 8.20 -20.92
CA ILE A 44 -4.55 7.66 -22.29
C ILE A 44 -5.04 8.70 -23.31
N ALA A 45 -6.19 9.34 -23.04
CA ALA A 45 -6.75 10.37 -23.91
C ALA A 45 -5.80 11.56 -24.05
N LEU A 46 -5.09 11.93 -23.00
CA LEU A 46 -4.10 13.02 -23.03
C LEU A 46 -2.96 12.72 -24.03
N VAL A 47 -2.43 11.50 -24.04
CA VAL A 47 -1.39 11.11 -25.00
C VAL A 47 -1.92 11.07 -26.43
N ARG A 48 -3.17 10.60 -26.63
CA ARG A 48 -3.80 10.59 -27.96
C ARG A 48 -4.01 12.01 -28.52
N THR A 49 -4.31 12.96 -27.65
CA THR A 49 -4.49 14.38 -28.03
C THR A 49 -3.15 15.09 -28.24
N PHE A 50 -2.16 14.77 -27.41
CA PHE A 50 -0.82 15.38 -27.42
C PHE A 50 0.25 14.27 -27.48
N PRO A 51 0.56 13.73 -28.68
CA PRO A 51 1.42 12.55 -28.85
C PRO A 51 2.91 12.92 -28.71
N MET A 52 3.30 13.47 -27.56
CA MET A 52 4.67 13.84 -27.24
C MET A 52 5.26 12.84 -26.25
N TRP A 53 6.54 12.50 -26.39
CA TRP A 53 7.21 11.52 -25.53
C TRP A 53 7.12 11.86 -24.02
N TRP A 54 7.23 13.12 -23.64
CA TRP A 54 7.15 13.56 -22.25
C TRP A 54 5.71 13.46 -21.69
N VAL A 55 4.68 13.68 -22.53
CA VAL A 55 3.27 13.45 -22.15
C VAL A 55 3.05 11.97 -21.88
N TYR A 56 3.62 11.10 -22.71
CA TYR A 56 3.58 9.66 -22.47
C TYR A 56 4.25 9.27 -21.15
N LEU A 57 5.43 9.80 -20.83
CA LEU A 57 6.10 9.53 -19.56
C LEU A 57 5.27 9.97 -18.34
N ILE A 58 4.65 11.14 -18.41
CA ILE A 58 3.74 11.62 -17.35
C ILE A 58 2.53 10.68 -17.24
N SER A 59 1.94 10.29 -18.36
CA SER A 59 0.76 9.43 -18.40
C SER A 59 1.02 8.04 -17.81
N ILE A 60 2.15 7.40 -18.15
CA ILE A 60 2.49 6.10 -17.56
C ILE A 60 2.81 6.21 -16.06
N ALA A 61 3.33 7.34 -15.58
CA ALA A 61 3.49 7.58 -14.15
C ALA A 61 2.13 7.73 -13.45
N ILE A 62 1.18 8.44 -14.06
CA ILE A 62 -0.20 8.55 -13.56
C ILE A 62 -0.86 7.17 -13.53
N ILE A 63 -0.76 6.38 -14.60
CA ILE A 63 -1.35 5.03 -14.67
C ILE A 63 -0.72 4.11 -13.62
N GLY A 64 0.62 4.12 -13.46
CA GLY A 64 1.31 3.36 -12.41
C GLY A 64 0.84 3.74 -11.00
N SER A 65 0.55 5.02 -10.78
CA SER A 65 -0.01 5.48 -9.50
C SER A 65 -1.44 4.95 -9.27
N ARG A 66 -2.26 4.81 -10.32
CA ARG A 66 -3.60 4.21 -10.19
C ARG A 66 -3.52 2.69 -10.00
N MET A 67 -2.51 2.03 -10.56
CA MET A 67 -2.23 0.63 -10.24
C MET A 67 -1.85 0.46 -8.76
N ARG A 68 -1.10 1.41 -8.16
CA ARG A 68 -0.89 1.43 -6.69
C ARG A 68 -2.20 1.71 -5.94
N ALA A 69 -3.09 2.55 -6.47
CA ALA A 69 -4.41 2.76 -5.90
C ALA A 69 -5.24 1.45 -5.88
N PHE A 70 -5.10 0.61 -6.90
CA PHE A 70 -5.70 -0.73 -6.90
C PHE A 70 -5.12 -1.63 -5.82
N ASP A 71 -3.81 -1.61 -5.54
CA ASP A 71 -3.23 -2.33 -4.40
C ASP A 71 -3.90 -1.89 -3.08
N ASN A 72 -4.12 -0.59 -2.88
CA ASN A 72 -4.75 -0.05 -1.68
C ASN A 72 -6.24 -0.40 -1.58
N LEU A 73 -6.97 -0.44 -2.69
CA LEU A 73 -8.35 -0.91 -2.70
C LEU A 73 -8.43 -2.43 -2.51
N MET A 74 -7.44 -3.18 -3.00
CA MET A 74 -7.33 -4.62 -2.71
C MET A 74 -7.07 -4.86 -1.23
N HIS A 75 -6.25 -4.04 -0.61
CA HIS A 75 -5.99 -4.03 0.83
C HIS A 75 -7.28 -3.78 1.64
N GLU A 76 -8.09 -2.77 1.27
CA GLU A 76 -9.43 -2.54 1.83
C GLU A 76 -10.37 -3.74 1.65
N ALA A 77 -10.38 -4.32 0.46
CA ALA A 77 -11.20 -5.48 0.14
C ALA A 77 -10.82 -6.71 0.96
N SER A 78 -9.54 -6.87 1.31
CA SER A 78 -9.04 -7.98 2.14
C SER A 78 -9.56 -7.94 3.58
N HIS A 79 -9.83 -6.75 4.09
CA HIS A 79 -10.50 -6.53 5.38
C HIS A 79 -12.03 -6.49 5.27
N PHE A 80 -12.58 -6.76 4.08
CA PHE A 80 -14.01 -6.63 3.78
C PHE A 80 -14.57 -5.21 4.04
N GLN A 81 -13.75 -4.19 3.83
CA GLN A 81 -14.12 -2.79 4.03
C GLN A 81 -14.51 -2.07 2.73
N LEU A 82 -14.29 -2.70 1.56
CA LEU A 82 -14.64 -2.11 0.27
C LEU A 82 -16.17 -1.98 0.11
N PHE A 83 -16.93 -3.05 0.45
CA PHE A 83 -18.40 -3.08 0.42
C PHE A 83 -18.98 -3.83 1.62
N LYS A 84 -20.19 -3.43 2.04
CA LYS A 84 -20.95 -4.13 3.08
C LYS A 84 -21.36 -5.53 2.60
N ASN A 85 -21.78 -5.67 1.34
CA ASN A 85 -22.07 -6.96 0.73
C ASN A 85 -20.77 -7.71 0.40
N ARG A 86 -20.57 -8.88 0.99
CA ARG A 86 -19.35 -9.67 0.84
C ARG A 86 -19.10 -10.20 -0.58
N ILE A 87 -20.19 -10.49 -1.33
CA ILE A 87 -20.10 -10.96 -2.72
C ILE A 87 -19.62 -9.81 -3.61
N MET A 88 -20.22 -8.62 -3.45
CA MET A 88 -19.78 -7.40 -4.13
C MET A 88 -18.31 -7.08 -3.76
N ASN A 89 -17.97 -7.13 -2.47
CA ASN A 89 -16.62 -6.87 -1.98
C ASN A 89 -15.59 -7.76 -2.71
N LYS A 90 -15.87 -9.05 -2.81
CA LYS A 90 -14.97 -9.99 -3.48
C LYS A 90 -14.92 -9.75 -5.00
N TRP A 91 -16.05 -9.81 -5.68
CA TRP A 91 -16.03 -9.88 -7.15
C TRP A 91 -15.74 -8.53 -7.81
N ILE A 92 -16.19 -7.42 -7.23
CA ILE A 92 -15.78 -6.08 -7.72
C ILE A 92 -14.27 -5.89 -7.50
N ALA A 93 -13.74 -6.28 -6.33
CA ALA A 93 -12.29 -6.26 -6.12
C ALA A 93 -11.56 -7.15 -7.12
N CYS A 94 -12.01 -8.38 -7.38
CA CYS A 94 -11.39 -9.26 -8.35
C CYS A 94 -11.28 -8.63 -9.74
N PHE A 95 -12.40 -8.19 -10.31
CA PHE A 95 -12.43 -7.77 -11.71
C PHE A 95 -11.91 -6.36 -11.96
N PHE A 96 -12.12 -5.42 -11.04
CA PHE A 96 -11.77 -4.01 -11.26
C PHE A 96 -10.52 -3.54 -10.53
N VAL A 97 -9.95 -4.38 -9.66
CA VAL A 97 -8.84 -3.99 -8.80
C VAL A 97 -7.71 -5.02 -8.83
N ALA A 98 -7.98 -6.30 -8.51
CA ALA A 98 -6.97 -7.30 -8.32
C ALA A 98 -6.44 -7.92 -9.64
N PHE A 99 -7.34 -8.46 -10.48
CA PHE A 99 -6.96 -9.13 -11.72
C PHE A 99 -6.24 -8.22 -12.71
N PRO A 100 -6.63 -6.92 -12.83
CA PRO A 100 -5.89 -5.97 -13.65
C PRO A 100 -4.39 -5.89 -13.32
N VAL A 101 -3.99 -6.06 -12.05
CA VAL A 101 -2.58 -6.03 -11.60
C VAL A 101 -2.05 -7.41 -11.20
N PHE A 102 -2.65 -8.49 -11.72
CA PHE A 102 -2.24 -9.88 -11.51
C PHE A 102 -2.27 -10.34 -10.05
N THR A 103 -3.13 -9.78 -9.23
CA THR A 103 -3.30 -10.15 -7.82
C THR A 103 -4.46 -11.13 -7.65
N SER A 104 -4.29 -12.15 -6.78
CA SER A 104 -5.34 -13.03 -6.33
C SER A 104 -5.99 -12.45 -5.07
N PHE A 105 -7.32 -12.34 -5.05
CA PHE A 105 -8.06 -11.89 -3.88
C PHE A 105 -7.83 -12.80 -2.68
N THR A 106 -8.00 -14.11 -2.84
CA THR A 106 -7.86 -15.07 -1.75
C THR A 106 -6.43 -15.15 -1.22
N ALA A 107 -5.42 -15.20 -2.10
CA ALA A 107 -4.03 -15.25 -1.68
C ALA A 107 -3.61 -13.95 -0.95
N TYR A 108 -4.07 -12.80 -1.44
CA TYR A 108 -3.82 -11.53 -0.77
C TYR A 108 -4.46 -11.48 0.62
N CYS A 109 -5.75 -11.87 0.75
CA CYS A 109 -6.44 -11.92 2.04
C CYS A 109 -5.68 -12.77 3.06
N GLN A 110 -5.20 -13.94 2.66
CA GLN A 110 -4.44 -14.85 3.55
C GLN A 110 -3.10 -14.24 3.97
N SER A 111 -2.31 -13.76 2.99
CA SER A 111 -1.02 -13.14 3.25
C SER A 111 -1.15 -11.92 4.17
N HIS A 112 -2.12 -11.05 3.88
CA HIS A 112 -2.35 -9.83 4.63
C HIS A 112 -2.90 -10.07 6.04
N TYR A 113 -3.79 -11.08 6.20
CA TYR A 113 -4.22 -11.52 7.52
C TYR A 113 -3.05 -12.02 8.38
N LEU A 114 -2.13 -12.79 7.80
CA LEU A 114 -0.93 -13.27 8.50
C LEU A 114 -0.01 -12.11 8.88
N HIS A 115 0.14 -11.11 8.00
CA HIS A 115 0.90 -9.90 8.27
C HIS A 115 0.33 -9.14 9.49
N HIS A 116 -0.97 -8.81 9.51
CA HIS A 116 -1.59 -8.15 10.66
C HIS A 116 -1.50 -8.95 11.97
N ARG A 117 -1.69 -10.26 11.88
CA ARG A 117 -1.68 -11.14 13.05
C ARG A 117 -0.30 -11.36 13.63
N HIS A 118 0.72 -11.36 12.78
CA HIS A 118 2.08 -11.77 13.12
C HIS A 118 3.14 -10.73 12.72
N LEU A 119 2.75 -9.46 12.65
CA LEU A 119 3.64 -8.37 12.22
C LEU A 119 5.05 -8.50 12.84
N TRP A 120 6.07 -8.49 11.98
CA TRP A 120 7.48 -8.69 12.33
C TRP A 120 7.88 -10.09 12.85
N HIS A 121 6.99 -11.07 12.81
CA HIS A 121 7.37 -12.45 13.13
C HIS A 121 8.13 -13.09 11.96
N GLU A 122 9.36 -13.52 12.17
CA GLU A 122 10.28 -13.96 11.09
C GLU A 122 9.75 -15.10 10.20
N GLN A 123 8.95 -16.01 10.73
CA GLN A 123 8.45 -17.17 9.99
C GLN A 123 6.98 -17.02 9.54
N LYS A 124 6.15 -16.32 10.33
CA LYS A 124 4.69 -16.27 10.13
C LYS A 124 4.24 -15.03 9.36
N ASP A 125 4.99 -13.91 9.44
CA ASP A 125 4.70 -12.72 8.66
C ASP A 125 5.41 -12.81 7.29
N PRO A 126 4.66 -12.88 6.18
CA PRO A 126 5.24 -12.98 4.84
C PRO A 126 6.06 -11.75 4.47
N ASP A 127 5.73 -10.57 5.01
CA ASP A 127 6.39 -9.32 4.69
C ASP A 127 7.73 -9.14 5.43
N THR A 128 7.89 -9.72 6.62
CA THR A 128 9.16 -9.64 7.36
C THR A 128 10.34 -10.15 6.53
N LYS A 129 10.16 -11.28 5.81
CA LYS A 129 11.21 -11.81 4.92
C LYS A 129 11.54 -10.85 3.77
N ARG A 130 10.50 -10.23 3.21
CA ARG A 130 10.65 -9.25 2.13
C ARG A 130 11.43 -8.03 2.60
N TYR A 131 11.08 -7.44 3.74
CA TYR A 131 11.80 -6.32 4.33
C TYR A 131 13.26 -6.67 4.66
N ALA A 132 13.52 -7.86 5.21
CA ALA A 132 14.88 -8.34 5.49
C ALA A 132 15.72 -8.50 4.21
N LEU A 133 15.14 -9.08 3.13
CA LEU A 133 15.82 -9.23 1.83
C LEU A 133 16.12 -7.89 1.15
N MET A 134 15.36 -6.86 1.46
CA MET A 134 15.58 -5.49 1.00
C MET A 134 16.55 -4.72 1.92
N GLY A 135 16.89 -5.25 3.10
CA GLY A 135 17.66 -4.56 4.13
C GLY A 135 16.89 -3.42 4.81
N LEU A 136 15.57 -3.50 4.83
CA LEU A 136 14.66 -2.48 5.36
C LEU A 136 13.99 -2.88 6.68
N ASP A 137 14.37 -4.02 7.26
CA ASP A 137 13.89 -4.51 8.56
C ASP A 137 14.51 -3.79 9.76
N LYS A 138 15.58 -3.02 9.52
CA LYS A 138 16.32 -2.26 10.53
C LYS A 138 16.45 -0.80 10.13
N PRO A 139 16.61 0.12 11.13
CA PRO A 139 17.00 1.50 10.85
C PRO A 139 18.27 1.57 10.00
N GLN A 140 18.34 2.55 9.12
CA GLN A 140 19.50 2.78 8.26
C GLN A 140 20.40 3.87 8.86
N ASP A 141 21.72 3.69 8.81
CA ASP A 141 22.65 4.60 9.48
C ASP A 141 23.06 5.80 8.63
N ASP A 142 22.97 5.68 7.29
CA ASP A 142 23.42 6.70 6.35
C ASP A 142 22.33 7.06 5.31
N ILE A 143 21.88 8.32 5.37
CA ILE A 143 20.87 8.86 4.47
C ILE A 143 21.31 8.83 2.99
N ARG A 144 22.58 9.12 2.69
CA ARG A 144 23.08 9.13 1.31
C ARG A 144 23.03 7.73 0.70
N SER A 145 23.55 6.76 1.44
CA SER A 145 23.53 5.36 1.04
C SER A 145 22.10 4.85 0.89
N PHE A 146 21.22 5.25 1.79
CA PHE A 146 19.79 4.94 1.72
C PHE A 146 19.14 5.51 0.44
N ILE A 147 19.36 6.78 0.14
CA ILE A 147 18.81 7.41 -1.09
C ILE A 147 19.33 6.68 -2.34
N LEU A 148 20.61 6.38 -2.41
CA LEU A 148 21.17 5.66 -3.56
C LEU A 148 20.56 4.27 -3.73
N ARG A 149 20.42 3.50 -2.65
CA ARG A 149 19.95 2.10 -2.70
C ARG A 149 18.44 1.97 -2.84
N HIS A 150 17.67 2.83 -2.17
CA HIS A 150 16.22 2.63 -2.01
C HIS A 150 15.36 3.69 -2.70
N VAL A 151 15.95 4.82 -3.13
CA VAL A 151 15.24 5.84 -3.90
C VAL A 151 15.70 5.83 -5.36
N LEU A 152 16.99 5.93 -5.62
CA LEU A 152 17.51 6.04 -7.00
C LEU A 152 17.64 4.68 -7.70
N LYS A 153 18.17 3.67 -7.01
CA LYS A 153 18.33 2.33 -7.62
C LYS A 153 17.01 1.72 -8.13
N PRO A 154 15.85 1.85 -7.46
CA PRO A 154 14.58 1.36 -8.01
C PRO A 154 14.21 1.95 -9.37
N LEU A 155 14.67 3.17 -9.70
CA LEU A 155 14.46 3.77 -11.03
C LEU A 155 15.12 2.96 -12.16
N THR A 156 16.16 2.17 -11.87
CA THR A 156 16.80 1.26 -12.82
C THR A 156 16.05 -0.04 -13.04
N LEU A 157 14.92 -0.25 -12.37
CA LEU A 157 14.04 -1.43 -12.47
C LEU A 157 14.70 -2.77 -12.08
N THR A 158 15.90 -2.74 -11.48
CA THR A 158 16.66 -3.96 -11.11
C THR A 158 15.95 -4.82 -10.05
N HIS A 159 14.98 -4.26 -9.31
CA HIS A 159 14.15 -4.98 -8.35
C HIS A 159 12.96 -5.70 -9.01
N VAL A 160 12.53 -5.27 -10.20
CA VAL A 160 11.30 -5.72 -10.87
C VAL A 160 11.27 -7.24 -11.11
N PRO A 161 12.34 -7.92 -11.58
CA PRO A 161 12.31 -9.37 -11.76
C PRO A 161 11.97 -10.13 -10.48
N LYS A 162 12.45 -9.67 -9.30
CA LYS A 162 12.12 -10.27 -8.00
C LYS A 162 10.66 -10.06 -7.64
N TYR A 163 10.11 -8.88 -7.90
CA TYR A 163 8.70 -8.57 -7.66
C TYR A 163 7.78 -9.39 -8.56
N ILE A 164 8.11 -9.52 -9.84
CA ILE A 164 7.36 -10.38 -10.78
C ILE A 164 7.38 -11.83 -10.33
N TYR A 165 8.56 -12.35 -9.97
CA TYR A 165 8.68 -13.71 -9.45
C TYR A 165 7.81 -13.91 -8.19
N GLY A 166 7.84 -12.96 -7.26
CA GLY A 166 6.98 -12.98 -6.07
C GLY A 166 5.49 -12.98 -6.41
N THR A 167 5.08 -12.12 -7.34
CA THR A 167 3.70 -12.04 -7.83
C THR A 167 3.25 -13.36 -8.45
N ILE A 168 4.06 -13.96 -9.32
CA ILE A 168 3.76 -15.26 -9.93
C ILE A 168 3.61 -16.34 -8.86
N LYS A 169 4.57 -16.43 -7.94
CA LYS A 169 4.58 -17.45 -6.89
C LYS A 169 3.37 -17.34 -5.97
N VAL A 170 3.04 -16.14 -5.51
CA VAL A 170 1.99 -15.92 -4.51
C VAL A 170 0.61 -15.85 -5.15
N ASN A 171 0.47 -15.17 -6.29
CA ASN A 171 -0.85 -14.85 -6.84
C ASN A 171 -1.26 -15.75 -8.02
N ILE A 172 -0.32 -16.32 -8.78
CA ILE A 172 -0.64 -17.16 -9.95
C ILE A 172 -0.57 -18.65 -9.59
N LEU A 173 0.49 -19.04 -8.87
CA LEU A 173 0.72 -20.46 -8.54
C LEU A 173 0.08 -20.89 -7.21
N THR A 174 -0.72 -20.04 -6.56
CA THR A 174 -1.41 -20.39 -5.33
C THR A 174 -2.38 -21.57 -5.53
N LYS A 175 -2.42 -22.47 -4.55
CA LYS A 175 -3.30 -23.66 -4.58
C LYS A 175 -4.60 -23.48 -3.78
N GLU A 176 -4.68 -22.43 -2.96
CA GLU A 176 -5.72 -22.28 -1.94
C GLU A 176 -6.94 -21.47 -2.42
N GLU A 177 -6.93 -21.02 -3.69
CA GLU A 177 -8.05 -20.27 -4.27
C GLU A 177 -9.26 -21.18 -4.55
N PRO A 178 -10.48 -20.68 -4.31
CA PRO A 178 -11.69 -21.31 -4.81
C PRO A 178 -11.66 -21.45 -6.34
N LEU A 179 -12.19 -22.57 -6.87
CA LEU A 179 -12.19 -22.85 -8.30
C LEU A 179 -12.80 -21.70 -9.13
N SER A 180 -13.89 -21.09 -8.64
CA SER A 180 -14.53 -19.95 -9.31
C SER A 180 -13.61 -18.74 -9.48
N GLU A 181 -12.82 -18.40 -8.46
CA GLU A 181 -11.84 -17.30 -8.54
C GLU A 181 -10.69 -17.65 -9.48
N LYS A 182 -10.20 -18.90 -9.37
CA LYS A 182 -9.13 -19.40 -10.22
C LYS A 182 -9.51 -19.35 -11.70
N VAL A 183 -10.68 -19.87 -12.04
CA VAL A 183 -11.19 -19.83 -13.44
C VAL A 183 -11.37 -18.39 -13.91
N ALA A 184 -12.01 -17.53 -13.11
CA ALA A 184 -12.21 -16.12 -13.48
C ALA A 184 -10.88 -15.39 -13.72
N LYS A 185 -9.90 -15.58 -12.83
CA LYS A 185 -8.56 -15.00 -12.95
C LYS A 185 -7.83 -15.46 -14.22
N PHE A 186 -7.84 -16.78 -14.48
CA PHE A 186 -7.16 -17.34 -15.67
C PHE A 186 -7.84 -17.00 -17.00
N LEU A 187 -9.14 -16.69 -16.98
CA LEU A 187 -9.85 -16.22 -18.17
C LEU A 187 -9.73 -14.71 -18.38
N PHE A 188 -9.49 -13.93 -17.32
CA PHE A 188 -9.52 -12.47 -17.38
C PHE A 188 -8.54 -11.93 -18.46
N TRP A 189 -7.26 -12.25 -18.35
CA TRP A 189 -6.26 -11.70 -19.28
C TRP A 189 -6.34 -12.27 -20.69
N PRO A 190 -6.53 -13.58 -20.92
CA PRO A 190 -6.79 -14.10 -22.28
C PRO A 190 -7.97 -13.43 -22.97
N VAL A 191 -9.06 -13.16 -22.25
CA VAL A 191 -10.22 -12.44 -22.80
C VAL A 191 -9.85 -10.99 -23.17
N ILE A 192 -9.17 -10.25 -22.27
CA ILE A 192 -8.74 -8.87 -22.54
C ILE A 192 -7.78 -8.82 -23.75
N VAL A 193 -6.82 -9.74 -23.83
CA VAL A 193 -5.87 -9.82 -24.96
C VAL A 193 -6.61 -10.16 -26.26
N LEU A 194 -7.52 -11.13 -26.23
CA LEU A 194 -8.33 -11.46 -27.41
C LEU A 194 -9.14 -10.26 -27.90
N LEU A 195 -9.84 -9.57 -26.97
CA LEU A 195 -10.60 -8.36 -27.31
C LEU A 195 -9.69 -7.27 -27.87
N SER A 196 -8.48 -7.10 -27.33
CA SER A 196 -7.54 -6.09 -27.82
C SER A 196 -7.08 -6.35 -29.25
N VAL A 197 -6.93 -7.62 -29.63
CA VAL A 197 -6.60 -8.01 -31.02
C VAL A 197 -7.82 -7.84 -31.94
N VAL A 198 -8.99 -8.30 -31.50
CA VAL A 198 -10.23 -8.23 -32.31
C VAL A 198 -10.64 -6.78 -32.61
N PHE A 199 -10.48 -5.88 -31.64
CA PHE A 199 -10.84 -4.46 -31.76
C PHE A 199 -9.65 -3.54 -32.06
N ASP A 200 -8.49 -4.11 -32.40
CA ASP A 200 -7.26 -3.41 -32.82
C ASP A 200 -6.76 -2.33 -31.81
N PHE A 201 -6.80 -2.64 -30.50
CA PHE A 201 -6.20 -1.80 -29.45
C PHE A 201 -5.07 -2.49 -28.65
N TRP A 202 -4.48 -3.55 -29.21
CA TRP A 202 -3.42 -4.33 -28.56
C TRP A 202 -2.16 -3.51 -28.26
N LEU A 203 -1.83 -2.52 -29.12
CA LEU A 203 -0.69 -1.64 -28.92
C LEU A 203 -0.94 -0.70 -27.72
N GLU A 204 -2.15 -0.13 -27.62
CA GLU A 204 -2.55 0.69 -26.47
C GLU A 204 -2.55 -0.12 -25.18
N LEU A 205 -3.04 -1.37 -25.23
CA LEU A 205 -2.98 -2.26 -24.07
C LEU A 205 -1.53 -2.49 -23.65
N PHE A 206 -0.62 -2.72 -24.59
CA PHE A 206 0.79 -2.88 -24.29
C PHE A 206 1.41 -1.59 -23.71
N LEU A 207 1.25 -0.46 -24.38
CA LEU A 207 1.87 0.81 -24.00
C LEU A 207 1.30 1.40 -22.71
N PHE A 208 -0.02 1.31 -22.50
CA PHE A 208 -0.68 1.98 -21.36
C PHE A 208 -1.05 1.03 -20.22
N TRP A 209 -0.85 -0.28 -20.38
CA TRP A 209 -1.06 -1.23 -19.30
C TRP A 209 0.21 -1.98 -18.92
N PHE A 210 0.81 -2.71 -19.83
CA PHE A 210 1.97 -3.55 -19.50
C PHE A 210 3.23 -2.71 -19.24
N ILE A 211 3.49 -1.65 -19.98
CA ILE A 211 4.65 -0.78 -19.71
C ILE A 211 4.55 -0.16 -18.30
N PRO A 212 3.48 0.58 -17.91
CA PRO A 212 3.39 1.10 -16.55
C PRO A 212 3.36 0.01 -15.49
N LEU A 213 2.73 -1.14 -15.72
CA LEU A 213 2.70 -2.28 -14.79
C LEU A 213 4.12 -2.80 -14.48
N LEU A 214 4.99 -2.85 -15.47
CA LEU A 214 6.36 -3.37 -15.34
C LEU A 214 7.38 -2.29 -14.97
N THR A 215 7.02 -1.01 -14.99
CA THR A 215 7.91 0.11 -14.74
C THR A 215 7.44 1.01 -13.60
N THR A 216 6.63 2.01 -13.91
CA THR A 216 6.24 3.06 -12.97
C THR A 216 5.46 2.55 -11.77
N PHE A 217 4.58 1.57 -11.96
CA PHE A 217 3.88 0.91 -10.86
C PHE A 217 4.86 0.23 -9.88
N GLN A 218 5.87 -0.50 -10.38
CA GLN A 218 6.83 -1.21 -9.52
C GLN A 218 7.70 -0.24 -8.71
N ILE A 219 8.07 0.91 -9.30
CA ILE A 219 8.81 1.96 -8.61
C ILE A 219 7.94 2.58 -7.51
N ILE A 220 6.72 2.99 -7.86
CA ILE A 220 5.78 3.63 -6.93
C ILE A 220 5.44 2.68 -5.79
N ARG A 221 5.14 1.41 -6.10
CA ARG A 221 4.87 0.37 -5.12
C ARG A 221 6.03 0.18 -4.15
N TYR A 222 7.27 0.09 -4.66
CA TYR A 222 8.46 -0.03 -3.83
C TYR A 222 8.60 1.11 -2.82
N TRP A 223 8.44 2.36 -3.29
CA TRP A 223 8.53 3.53 -2.43
C TRP A 223 7.38 3.63 -1.42
N ALA A 224 6.17 3.29 -1.83
CA ALA A 224 5.01 3.29 -0.94
C ALA A 224 5.15 2.25 0.18
N GLU A 225 5.45 1.00 -0.16
CA GLU A 225 5.67 -0.09 0.81
C GLU A 225 6.83 0.23 1.77
N MET A 226 7.90 0.85 1.27
CA MET A 226 9.00 1.29 2.11
C MET A 226 8.54 2.30 3.18
N ALA A 227 7.57 3.16 2.87
CA ALA A 227 7.05 4.15 3.81
C ALA A 227 6.20 3.56 4.94
N GLU A 228 5.74 2.33 4.83
CA GLU A 228 4.80 1.72 5.78
C GLU A 228 5.49 1.20 7.05
N HIS A 229 6.49 0.34 6.91
CA HIS A 229 7.09 -0.41 8.01
C HIS A 229 8.63 -0.33 8.10
N SER A 230 9.33 0.19 7.07
CA SER A 230 10.79 0.12 7.04
C SER A 230 11.45 0.75 8.26
N GLY A 231 12.42 0.03 8.83
CA GLY A 231 13.14 0.46 10.02
C GLY A 231 12.38 0.36 11.34
N LEU A 232 11.16 -0.19 11.34
CA LEU A 232 10.26 -0.22 12.50
C LEU A 232 10.03 -1.62 13.08
N LYS A 233 11.00 -2.53 12.96
CA LYS A 233 10.90 -3.84 13.61
C LYS A 233 10.85 -3.65 15.13
N ASN A 234 9.66 -3.84 15.73
CA ASN A 234 9.39 -3.59 17.13
C ASN A 234 8.45 -4.67 17.72
N THR A 235 8.43 -4.78 19.04
CA THR A 235 7.52 -5.67 19.78
C THR A 235 6.22 -4.99 20.20
N HIS A 236 6.11 -3.67 20.02
CA HIS A 236 4.92 -2.91 20.38
C HIS A 236 4.20 -2.35 19.15
N GLU A 237 2.89 -2.51 19.08
CA GLU A 237 2.02 -2.19 17.94
C GLU A 237 2.13 -0.72 17.49
N LEU A 238 2.24 0.24 18.43
CA LEU A 238 2.37 1.67 18.12
C LEU A 238 3.67 2.04 17.38
N TYR A 239 4.71 1.23 17.51
CA TYR A 239 6.03 1.51 16.96
C TYR A 239 6.42 0.59 15.81
N SER A 240 5.47 -0.22 15.31
CA SER A 240 5.71 -1.21 14.25
C SER A 240 5.26 -0.76 12.86
N SER A 241 4.65 0.40 12.76
CA SER A 241 4.21 1.04 11.51
C SER A 241 4.14 2.56 11.68
N ARG A 242 3.99 3.31 10.60
CA ARG A 242 3.92 4.78 10.65
C ARG A 242 2.74 5.36 9.89
N ASN A 243 2.36 6.59 10.23
CA ASN A 243 1.54 7.43 9.39
C ASN A 243 2.42 8.39 8.60
N THR A 244 2.06 8.66 7.34
CA THR A 244 2.83 9.53 6.44
C THR A 244 1.98 10.65 5.87
N PHE A 245 2.20 11.88 6.32
CA PHE A 245 1.43 13.06 5.88
C PHE A 245 2.18 13.79 4.78
N GLY A 246 1.93 13.39 3.53
CA GLY A 246 2.49 14.03 2.34
C GLY A 246 1.65 15.18 1.80
N ASN A 247 2.23 15.96 0.89
CA ASN A 247 1.50 16.94 0.07
C ASN A 247 0.53 16.20 -0.91
N PRO A 248 -0.38 16.91 -1.61
CA PRO A 248 -1.34 16.29 -2.52
C PRO A 248 -0.69 15.41 -3.60
N ILE A 249 0.47 15.80 -4.14
CA ILE A 249 1.21 15.04 -5.15
C ILE A 249 1.73 13.72 -4.56
N GLN A 250 2.38 13.78 -3.40
CA GLN A 250 2.87 12.56 -2.71
C GLN A 250 1.73 11.61 -2.37
N ARG A 251 0.60 12.14 -1.89
CA ARG A 251 -0.59 11.33 -1.60
C ARG A 251 -1.17 10.70 -2.86
N PHE A 252 -1.23 11.44 -3.98
CA PHE A 252 -1.74 10.93 -5.24
C PHE A 252 -0.88 9.78 -5.77
N PHE A 253 0.45 9.90 -5.72
CA PHE A 253 1.36 8.91 -6.30
C PHE A 253 1.68 7.77 -5.34
N LEU A 254 1.95 8.03 -4.06
CA LEU A 254 2.47 7.02 -3.13
C LEU A 254 1.41 6.44 -2.20
N HIS A 255 0.45 7.28 -1.75
CA HIS A 255 -0.52 6.91 -0.73
C HIS A 255 -1.97 7.24 -1.12
N PRO A 256 -2.46 6.78 -2.30
CA PRO A 256 -3.85 6.99 -2.69
C PRO A 256 -4.80 6.34 -1.67
N HIS A 257 -6.04 6.83 -1.61
CA HIS A 257 -7.10 6.28 -0.77
C HIS A 257 -6.76 6.23 0.73
N HIS A 258 -6.07 7.26 1.24
CA HIS A 258 -5.70 7.40 2.66
C HIS A 258 -4.78 6.30 3.22
N ASP A 259 -4.07 5.58 2.37
CA ASP A 259 -3.05 4.60 2.75
C ASP A 259 -1.94 5.21 3.64
N ASN A 260 -1.79 6.52 3.59
CA ASN A 260 -0.93 7.30 4.46
C ASN A 260 -1.26 7.22 5.96
N TYR A 261 -2.43 6.67 6.36
CA TYR A 261 -2.81 6.40 7.75
C TYR A 261 -2.52 4.95 8.16
N HIS A 262 -1.40 4.39 7.72
CA HIS A 262 -1.10 2.97 7.85
C HIS A 262 -1.01 2.49 9.31
N LEU A 263 -0.48 3.30 10.25
CA LEU A 263 -0.54 2.99 11.67
C LEU A 263 -1.99 2.92 12.19
N VAL A 264 -2.86 3.88 11.79
CA VAL A 264 -4.29 3.83 12.18
C VAL A 264 -4.93 2.55 11.67
N HIS A 265 -4.61 2.16 10.45
CA HIS A 265 -5.11 0.94 9.83
C HIS A 265 -4.66 -0.31 10.61
N HIS A 266 -3.38 -0.43 11.00
CA HIS A 266 -2.91 -1.56 11.81
C HIS A 266 -3.60 -1.64 13.18
N LEU A 267 -3.88 -0.50 13.81
CA LEU A 267 -4.59 -0.44 15.11
C LEU A 267 -6.08 -0.78 14.97
N PHE A 268 -6.73 -0.36 13.88
CA PHE A 268 -8.16 -0.50 13.65
C PHE A 268 -8.48 -0.88 12.20
N PRO A 269 -8.12 -2.09 11.75
CA PRO A 269 -8.23 -2.50 10.35
C PRO A 269 -9.66 -2.60 9.82
N ALA A 270 -10.66 -2.54 10.69
CA ALA A 270 -12.07 -2.51 10.33
C ALA A 270 -12.61 -1.09 10.05
N VAL A 271 -11.78 -0.05 10.16
CA VAL A 271 -12.17 1.33 9.78
C VAL A 271 -11.92 1.52 8.28
N PRO A 272 -12.96 1.83 7.46
CA PRO A 272 -12.78 2.03 6.02
C PRO A 272 -11.83 3.20 5.73
N HIS A 273 -11.07 3.11 4.63
CA HIS A 273 -10.04 4.09 4.26
C HIS A 273 -10.53 5.55 4.30
N TYR A 274 -11.74 5.84 3.84
CA TYR A 274 -12.32 7.18 3.82
C TYR A 274 -12.67 7.75 5.20
N ARG A 275 -12.55 6.94 6.27
CA ARG A 275 -12.74 7.35 7.69
C ARG A 275 -11.45 7.33 8.51
N LEU A 276 -10.30 6.85 7.95
CA LEU A 276 -9.04 6.77 8.68
C LEU A 276 -8.55 8.12 9.19
N LYS A 277 -8.74 9.21 8.42
CA LYS A 277 -8.41 10.55 8.87
C LYS A 277 -9.18 10.93 10.15
N LYS A 278 -10.48 10.62 10.23
CA LYS A 278 -11.30 10.88 11.42
C LYS A 278 -10.87 10.00 12.60
N ALA A 279 -10.54 8.73 12.34
CA ALA A 279 -10.00 7.85 13.37
C ALA A 279 -8.67 8.37 13.91
N HIS A 280 -7.74 8.82 13.05
CA HIS A 280 -6.50 9.47 13.46
C HIS A 280 -6.74 10.67 14.39
N THR A 281 -7.69 11.57 14.04
CA THR A 281 -8.01 12.73 14.89
C THR A 281 -8.47 12.31 16.29
N ILE A 282 -9.28 11.25 16.41
CA ILE A 282 -9.71 10.71 17.71
C ILE A 282 -8.53 10.08 18.45
N LEU A 283 -7.68 9.32 17.78
CA LEU A 283 -6.53 8.66 18.38
C LEU A 283 -5.48 9.65 18.89
N MET A 284 -5.37 10.84 18.29
CA MET A 284 -4.49 11.93 18.74
C MET A 284 -4.82 12.46 20.15
N GLU A 285 -5.97 12.09 20.74
CA GLU A 285 -6.30 12.37 22.13
C GLU A 285 -5.51 11.48 23.11
N ASN A 286 -4.97 10.35 22.62
CA ASN A 286 -4.12 9.47 23.42
C ASN A 286 -2.65 9.88 23.32
N GLU A 287 -1.98 10.05 24.46
CA GLU A 287 -0.60 10.52 24.55
C GLU A 287 0.38 9.58 23.86
N SER A 288 0.33 8.28 24.17
CA SER A 288 1.21 7.28 23.56
C SER A 288 1.06 7.21 22.03
N TYR A 289 -0.15 7.44 21.50
CA TYR A 289 -0.37 7.49 20.06
C TYR A 289 0.23 8.77 19.45
N ARG A 290 0.18 9.92 20.12
CA ARG A 290 0.84 11.15 19.65
C ARG A 290 2.35 11.00 19.51
N GLU A 291 2.96 10.17 20.38
CA GLU A 291 4.40 9.88 20.37
C GLU A 291 4.80 8.78 19.37
N ALA A 292 3.85 8.17 18.68
CA ALA A 292 4.12 7.16 17.65
C ALA A 292 4.72 7.78 16.37
N HIS A 293 5.04 6.94 15.38
CA HIS A 293 5.68 7.39 14.14
C HIS A 293 4.70 8.14 13.23
N HIS A 294 4.76 9.46 13.26
CA HIS A 294 4.01 10.38 12.41
C HIS A 294 4.99 11.18 11.56
N CYS A 295 5.16 10.78 10.29
CA CYS A 295 6.06 11.46 9.36
C CYS A 295 5.33 12.51 8.55
N THR A 296 5.99 13.64 8.26
CA THR A 296 5.47 14.66 7.34
C THR A 296 6.39 14.79 6.13
N GLY A 297 5.86 14.43 4.97
CA GLY A 297 6.65 14.35 3.74
C GLY A 297 7.50 13.09 3.62
N PHE A 298 7.87 12.75 2.38
CA PHE A 298 8.67 11.57 2.10
C PHE A 298 10.18 11.85 2.22
N PHE A 299 10.68 12.87 1.51
CA PHE A 299 12.10 13.23 1.47
C PHE A 299 12.50 14.21 2.57
N LYS A 300 11.67 15.22 2.79
CA LYS A 300 11.89 16.30 3.77
C LYS A 300 10.60 16.55 4.52
N SER A 301 10.70 16.76 5.83
CA SER A 301 9.55 17.14 6.64
C SER A 301 9.03 18.52 6.22
N PHE A 302 7.71 18.68 6.21
CA PHE A 302 7.01 19.93 5.96
C PHE A 302 6.73 20.73 7.23
N LEU A 303 6.80 20.07 8.39
CA LEU A 303 6.47 20.68 9.68
C LEU A 303 7.66 20.60 10.63
N PRO A 304 7.97 21.67 11.38
CA PRO A 304 8.94 21.63 12.47
C PRO A 304 8.56 20.59 13.52
N GLY A 305 9.55 19.91 14.08
CA GLY A 305 9.34 18.89 15.12
C GLY A 305 8.88 17.53 14.61
N PHE A 306 8.70 17.36 13.29
CA PHE A 306 8.38 16.08 12.67
C PHE A 306 9.52 15.62 11.75
N TYR A 307 9.65 14.30 11.58
CA TYR A 307 10.60 13.71 10.64
C TYR A 307 9.93 13.40 9.30
N SER A 308 10.70 13.41 8.22
CA SER A 308 10.26 12.79 6.96
C SER A 308 10.36 11.27 7.05
N VAL A 309 9.74 10.56 6.11
CA VAL A 309 9.84 9.09 6.04
C VAL A 309 11.30 8.63 5.99
N ILE A 310 12.14 9.25 5.14
CA ILE A 310 13.56 8.89 5.02
C ILE A 310 14.31 9.15 6.31
N GLN A 311 14.08 10.27 6.97
CA GLN A 311 14.70 10.59 8.26
C GLN A 311 14.31 9.58 9.33
N ASP A 312 13.05 9.18 9.39
CA ASP A 312 12.56 8.20 10.34
C ASP A 312 13.16 6.79 10.08
N ILE A 313 13.21 6.34 8.82
CA ILE A 313 13.87 5.08 8.45
C ILE A 313 15.36 5.10 8.79
N CYS A 314 16.03 6.25 8.67
CA CYS A 314 17.44 6.41 9.05
C CYS A 314 17.63 6.62 10.57
N GLY A 315 16.61 6.38 11.37
CA GLY A 315 16.71 6.34 12.84
C GLY A 315 16.95 7.70 13.49
N LEU A 316 16.75 8.83 12.80
CA LEU A 316 16.95 10.16 13.38
C LEU A 316 15.92 10.43 14.48
N SER A 317 14.67 9.96 14.31
CA SER A 317 13.60 10.04 15.32
C SER A 317 13.95 9.32 16.64
N PHE A 318 14.82 8.31 16.58
CA PHE A 318 15.24 7.55 17.76
C PHE A 318 16.44 8.15 18.48
N ARG A 319 17.26 8.96 17.79
CA ARG A 319 18.51 9.51 18.34
C ARG A 319 18.28 10.75 19.20
N GLU A 320 17.24 11.54 18.90
CA GLU A 320 17.02 12.83 19.54
C GLU A 320 15.97 12.83 20.67
N ASN A 321 15.03 11.87 20.73
CA ASN A 321 13.84 11.96 21.59
C ASN A 321 13.44 10.68 22.33
N ARG A 322 14.37 9.84 22.79
CA ARG A 322 13.99 8.86 23.82
C ARG A 322 14.34 9.42 25.19
N PRO A 323 13.35 9.67 26.08
CA PRO A 323 13.65 9.62 27.47
C PRO A 323 14.23 8.23 27.75
N THR A 324 15.49 8.20 28.18
CA THR A 324 16.09 7.00 28.77
C THR A 324 15.17 6.55 29.90
N LYS A 325 14.23 5.63 29.63
CA LYS A 325 13.65 4.85 30.72
C LYS A 325 14.81 4.09 31.31
N LYS A 326 15.37 4.62 32.39
CA LYS A 326 16.19 3.84 33.32
C LYS A 326 15.35 2.63 33.67
N ALA A 327 15.91 1.44 33.38
CA ALA A 327 15.41 0.20 33.94
C ALA A 327 15.45 0.38 35.47
N GLU A 328 14.30 0.47 36.11
CA GLU A 328 14.08 0.11 37.48
C GLU A 328 13.45 -1.28 37.53
#